data_d99eb566db6d9a8c96a222971b3fcfa2
#
_entry.id   d99eb566db6d9a8c96a222971b3fcfa2
#
_cell.length_a   1.000
_cell.length_b   1.000
_cell.length_c   1.000
_cell.angle_alpha   90.00
_cell.angle_beta   90.00
_cell.angle_gamma   90.00
#
_symmetry.space_group_name_H-M   'P 1'
#
loop_
_entity.id
_entity.type
_entity.pdbx_description
1 polymer ?
#
loop_
_entity_poly.entity_id
_entity_poly.type
_entity_poly.pdbx_seq_one_letter_code
_entity_poly.pdbx_strand_id
1 'polypeptide(L)'
;MALGGCTSTNPAPRSFQAAAIQPYRLDSGDRLRISVFEQAGLTNTYTVDQAGYIAFPLIGQVAARGQTLPALEGTIASRLKQGYLRDPDVTIEVDRYRPVFVMGEVGRPGQYSYVPGMTAQNAVAIAGGFTSRANQKDLDVTRKINGQVITGRSTVSTTVMAGDTIYVRERLF
;
A
#
# COMPACT_ATOMS: atom_id res chain seq x y z
N MET A 1 -35.73 6.86 32.05
CA MET A 1 -35.05 7.31 30.80
C MET A 1 -33.76 6.53 30.65
N ALA A 2 -33.74 5.54 29.76
CA ALA A 2 -32.57 4.71 29.52
C ALA A 2 -31.85 5.29 28.29
N LEU A 3 -30.64 5.83 28.48
CA LEU A 3 -29.75 6.23 27.41
C LEU A 3 -29.06 5.00 26.86
N GLY A 4 -29.61 4.42 25.78
CA GLY A 4 -28.97 3.39 25.00
C GLY A 4 -27.78 3.98 24.26
N GLY A 5 -26.57 3.73 24.75
CA GLY A 5 -25.34 4.00 24.03
C GLY A 5 -25.20 3.08 22.84
N CYS A 6 -25.59 3.52 21.64
CA CYS A 6 -25.29 2.83 20.41
C CYS A 6 -23.77 2.91 20.14
N THR A 7 -23.02 1.89 20.54
CA THR A 7 -21.69 1.66 19.97
C THR A 7 -21.89 1.21 18.53
N SER A 8 -21.82 2.14 17.58
CA SER A 8 -21.85 1.84 16.15
C SER A 8 -20.56 1.09 15.80
N THR A 9 -20.60 -0.24 15.83
CA THR A 9 -19.61 -1.08 15.19
C THR A 9 -19.77 -0.92 13.69
N ASN A 10 -19.00 -0.03 13.09
CA ASN A 10 -19.00 0.14 11.64
C ASN A 10 -18.13 -0.98 11.01
N PRO A 11 -18.72 -2.05 10.44
CA PRO A 11 -17.95 -3.11 9.82
C PRO A 11 -17.15 -2.56 8.65
N ALA A 12 -16.04 -3.21 8.32
CA ALA A 12 -15.24 -2.81 7.17
C ALA A 12 -16.10 -2.81 5.90
N PRO A 13 -16.07 -1.74 5.11
CA PRO A 13 -16.83 -1.70 3.86
C PRO A 13 -16.44 -2.86 2.94
N ARG A 14 -17.37 -3.35 2.13
CA ARG A 14 -17.08 -4.36 1.08
C ARG A 14 -15.95 -3.93 0.15
N SER A 15 -15.76 -2.63 -0.02
CA SER A 15 -14.65 -2.05 -0.78
C SER A 15 -13.25 -2.45 -0.25
N PHE A 16 -13.10 -2.77 1.03
CA PHE A 16 -11.82 -3.25 1.58
C PHE A 16 -11.42 -4.61 1.01
N GLN A 17 -12.37 -5.54 0.92
CA GLN A 17 -12.12 -6.86 0.33
C GLN A 17 -11.92 -6.77 -1.18
N ALA A 18 -12.73 -5.97 -1.87
CA ALA A 18 -12.61 -5.76 -3.31
C ALA A 18 -11.26 -5.13 -3.68
N ALA A 19 -10.77 -4.17 -2.90
CA ALA A 19 -9.46 -3.53 -3.15
C ALA A 19 -8.28 -4.51 -3.00
N ALA A 20 -8.37 -5.47 -2.06
CA ALA A 20 -7.31 -6.45 -1.82
C ALA A 20 -7.18 -7.52 -2.93
N ILE A 21 -8.22 -7.71 -3.75
CA ILE A 21 -8.24 -8.69 -4.85
C ILE A 21 -7.77 -8.06 -6.19
N GLN A 22 -7.77 -6.73 -6.28
CA GLN A 22 -7.36 -6.03 -7.50
C GLN A 22 -5.83 -6.02 -7.67
N PRO A 23 -5.33 -5.92 -8.92
CA PRO A 23 -3.92 -5.70 -9.18
C PRO A 23 -3.41 -4.50 -8.39
N TYR A 24 -2.20 -4.63 -7.84
CA TYR A 24 -1.56 -3.56 -7.08
C TYR A 24 -1.47 -2.28 -7.92
N ARG A 25 -1.87 -1.17 -7.32
CA ARG A 25 -1.76 0.15 -7.93
C ARG A 25 -0.72 0.98 -7.18
N LEU A 26 0.18 1.54 -7.96
CA LEU A 26 1.24 2.41 -7.45
C LEU A 26 0.66 3.67 -6.79
N ASP A 27 1.33 4.13 -5.76
CA ASP A 27 1.06 5.44 -5.15
C ASP A 27 2.36 6.04 -4.60
N SER A 28 2.30 7.28 -4.11
CA SER A 28 3.43 8.01 -3.54
C SER A 28 4.12 7.23 -2.44
N GLY A 29 5.45 7.17 -2.50
CA GLY A 29 6.29 6.44 -1.56
C GLY A 29 6.68 5.03 -2.01
N ASP A 30 6.06 4.48 -3.05
CA ASP A 30 6.52 3.23 -3.66
C ASP A 30 7.87 3.45 -4.34
N ARG A 31 8.78 2.50 -4.18
CA ARG A 31 10.07 2.50 -4.85
C ARG A 31 10.12 1.38 -5.88
N LEU A 32 10.43 1.75 -7.11
CA LEU A 32 10.40 0.89 -8.28
C LEU A 32 11.82 0.65 -8.78
N ARG A 33 12.13 -0.58 -9.12
CA ARG A 33 13.28 -0.91 -9.94
C ARG A 33 12.82 -0.99 -11.38
N ILE A 34 13.36 -0.11 -12.22
CA ILE A 34 13.04 -0.06 -13.64
C ILE A 34 14.29 -0.46 -14.41
N SER A 35 14.15 -1.48 -15.24
CA SER A 35 15.21 -1.97 -16.11
C SER A 35 14.82 -1.74 -17.56
N VAL A 36 15.73 -1.16 -18.34
CA VAL A 36 15.58 -1.02 -19.78
C VAL A 36 16.66 -1.84 -20.44
N PHE A 37 16.28 -2.82 -21.24
CA PHE A 37 17.22 -3.76 -21.86
C PHE A 37 18.27 -3.03 -22.68
N GLU A 38 19.54 -3.43 -22.54
CA GLU A 38 20.71 -2.82 -23.17
C GLU A 38 20.92 -1.33 -22.89
N GLN A 39 20.23 -0.74 -21.87
CA GLN A 39 20.33 0.67 -21.50
C GLN A 39 20.69 0.82 -20.02
N ALA A 40 21.95 0.59 -19.68
CA ALA A 40 22.42 0.66 -18.29
C ALA A 40 22.19 2.05 -17.65
N GLY A 41 22.26 3.12 -18.44
CA GLY A 41 22.02 4.50 -17.96
C GLY A 41 20.57 4.80 -17.61
N LEU A 42 19.62 3.97 -18.04
CA LEU A 42 18.19 4.10 -17.73
C LEU A 42 17.74 3.09 -16.67
N THR A 43 18.54 2.05 -16.42
CA THR A 43 18.26 1.01 -15.42
C THR A 43 18.66 1.49 -14.04
N ASN A 44 17.66 1.78 -13.20
CA ASN A 44 17.87 2.33 -11.85
C ASN A 44 16.64 2.11 -10.97
N THR A 45 16.75 2.58 -9.72
CA THR A 45 15.65 2.64 -8.77
C THR A 45 15.02 4.03 -8.78
N TYR A 46 13.71 4.09 -8.90
CA TYR A 46 12.91 5.30 -8.95
C TYR A 46 11.86 5.31 -7.86
N THR A 47 11.67 6.44 -7.19
CA THR A 47 10.63 6.59 -6.16
C THR A 47 9.47 7.40 -6.72
N VAL A 48 8.25 6.94 -6.47
CA VAL A 48 7.04 7.72 -6.78
C VAL A 48 6.96 8.89 -5.80
N ASP A 49 7.00 10.10 -6.33
CA ASP A 49 7.00 11.33 -5.55
C ASP A 49 5.63 11.63 -4.91
N GLN A 50 5.55 12.71 -4.13
CA GLN A 50 4.32 13.12 -3.46
C GLN A 50 3.21 13.49 -4.45
N ALA A 51 3.54 13.96 -5.63
CA ALA A 51 2.58 14.28 -6.70
C ALA A 51 2.11 13.05 -7.47
N GLY A 52 2.79 11.90 -7.31
CA GLY A 52 2.46 10.62 -7.95
C GLY A 52 3.22 10.37 -9.23
N TYR A 53 4.36 11.03 -9.43
CA TYR A 53 5.22 10.90 -10.61
C TYR A 53 6.55 10.23 -10.27
N ILE A 54 7.18 9.68 -11.28
CA ILE A 54 8.60 9.31 -11.26
C ILE A 54 9.36 10.24 -12.22
N ALA A 55 10.56 10.68 -11.83
CA ALA A 55 11.47 11.41 -12.71
C ALA A 55 12.33 10.41 -13.47
N PHE A 56 12.04 10.23 -14.75
CA PHE A 56 12.73 9.24 -15.58
C PHE A 56 13.64 9.95 -16.62
N PRO A 57 14.91 9.54 -16.76
CA PRO A 57 15.81 10.16 -17.71
C PRO A 57 15.25 10.19 -19.13
N LEU A 58 15.61 11.18 -19.93
CA LEU A 58 15.18 11.44 -21.30
C LEU A 58 13.73 11.88 -21.46
N ILE A 59 12.78 11.27 -20.73
CA ILE A 59 11.34 11.50 -20.91
C ILE A 59 10.69 12.35 -19.80
N GLY A 60 11.51 12.73 -18.78
CA GLY A 60 11.06 13.61 -17.71
C GLY A 60 10.08 12.94 -16.73
N GLN A 61 9.08 13.67 -16.27
CA GLN A 61 8.09 13.16 -15.31
C GLN A 61 7.09 12.23 -15.99
N VAL A 62 6.91 11.04 -15.39
CA VAL A 62 5.95 10.03 -15.81
C VAL A 62 4.97 9.78 -14.67
N ALA A 63 3.68 9.92 -14.94
CA ALA A 63 2.64 9.65 -13.95
C ALA A 63 2.66 8.16 -13.59
N ALA A 64 2.79 7.84 -12.31
CA ALA A 64 2.84 6.48 -11.80
C ALA A 64 1.65 6.15 -10.88
N ARG A 65 1.16 7.14 -10.13
CA ARG A 65 0.03 6.93 -9.20
C ARG A 65 -1.18 6.34 -9.90
N GLY A 66 -1.75 5.29 -9.31
CA GLY A 66 -2.95 4.62 -9.80
C GLY A 66 -2.70 3.66 -10.96
N GLN A 67 -1.50 3.63 -11.53
CA GLN A 67 -1.13 2.67 -12.56
C GLN A 67 -0.74 1.31 -11.96
N THR A 68 -0.94 0.26 -12.74
CA THR A 68 -0.34 -1.04 -12.50
C THR A 68 1.08 -1.08 -13.10
N LEU A 69 1.91 -2.06 -12.71
CA LEU A 69 3.25 -2.19 -13.26
C LEU A 69 3.24 -2.32 -14.78
N PRO A 70 2.42 -3.23 -15.40
CA PRO A 70 2.38 -3.34 -16.86
C PRO A 70 1.91 -2.05 -17.57
N ALA A 71 1.00 -1.30 -16.96
CA ALA A 71 0.54 -0.04 -17.54
C ALA A 71 1.66 1.02 -17.54
N LEU A 72 2.44 1.10 -16.47
CA LEU A 72 3.58 2.01 -16.37
C LEU A 72 4.72 1.60 -17.33
N GLU A 73 5.01 0.29 -17.46
CA GLU A 73 5.96 -0.25 -18.44
C GLU A 73 5.61 0.21 -19.86
N GLY A 74 4.36 0.01 -20.26
CA GLY A 74 3.85 0.46 -21.57
C GLY A 74 3.95 1.98 -21.77
N THR A 75 3.69 2.76 -20.72
CA THR A 75 3.79 4.22 -20.76
C THR A 75 5.24 4.67 -20.99
N ILE A 76 6.20 4.10 -20.25
CA ILE A 76 7.61 4.43 -20.37
C ILE A 76 8.14 3.99 -21.75
N ALA A 77 7.84 2.75 -22.15
CA ALA A 77 8.26 2.23 -23.47
C ALA A 77 7.74 3.11 -24.61
N SER A 78 6.47 3.49 -24.58
CA SER A 78 5.85 4.37 -25.59
C SER A 78 6.54 5.74 -25.67
N ARG A 79 6.88 6.34 -24.52
CA ARG A 79 7.58 7.64 -24.49
C ARG A 79 9.02 7.53 -24.96
N LEU A 80 9.73 6.47 -24.59
CA LEU A 80 11.10 6.22 -25.07
C LEU A 80 11.14 5.99 -26.57
N LYS A 81 10.14 5.34 -27.14
CA LYS A 81 10.00 5.11 -28.60
C LYS A 81 9.80 6.41 -29.39
N GLN A 82 9.34 7.48 -28.77
CA GLN A 82 9.11 8.78 -29.38
C GLN A 82 10.40 9.62 -29.53
N GLY A 83 11.46 9.04 -30.08
CA GLY A 83 12.68 9.78 -30.46
C GLY A 83 13.96 9.42 -29.70
N TYR A 84 13.90 8.45 -28.79
CA TYR A 84 15.08 8.04 -28.01
C TYR A 84 15.54 6.61 -28.32
N LEU A 85 14.63 5.64 -28.35
CA LEU A 85 14.92 4.23 -28.59
C LEU A 85 13.97 3.64 -29.66
N ARG A 86 14.49 2.73 -30.48
CA ARG A 86 13.66 2.11 -31.54
C ARG A 86 12.67 1.09 -31.00
N ASP A 87 13.13 0.24 -30.09
CA ASP A 87 12.35 -0.86 -29.52
C ASP A 87 12.72 -1.07 -28.04
N PRO A 88 12.25 -0.16 -27.16
CA PRO A 88 12.59 -0.22 -25.74
C PRO A 88 11.84 -1.37 -25.07
N ASP A 89 12.58 -2.30 -24.46
CA ASP A 89 12.07 -3.34 -23.57
C ASP A 89 12.22 -2.85 -22.13
N VAL A 90 11.09 -2.59 -21.47
CA VAL A 90 11.02 -2.00 -20.13
C VAL A 90 10.38 -2.98 -19.17
N THR A 91 11.07 -3.32 -18.11
CA THR A 91 10.57 -4.15 -17.02
C THR A 91 10.56 -3.37 -15.72
N ILE A 92 9.48 -3.46 -14.95
CA ILE A 92 9.32 -2.78 -13.67
C ILE A 92 9.00 -3.78 -12.57
N GLU A 93 9.75 -3.69 -11.47
CA GLU A 93 9.51 -4.43 -10.24
C GLU A 93 9.34 -3.46 -9.07
N VAL A 94 8.53 -3.82 -8.08
CA VAL A 94 8.48 -3.03 -6.85
C VAL A 94 9.66 -3.42 -5.96
N ASP A 95 10.61 -2.51 -5.82
CA ASP A 95 11.78 -2.68 -4.94
C ASP A 95 11.37 -2.52 -3.46
N ARG A 96 10.49 -1.56 -3.17
CA ARG A 96 9.95 -1.35 -1.84
C ARG A 96 8.53 -0.79 -1.90
N TYR A 97 7.61 -1.49 -1.27
CA TYR A 97 6.24 -1.01 -1.07
C TYR A 97 6.18 0.08 0.01
N ARG A 98 5.15 0.90 -0.03
CA ARG A 98 4.80 1.77 1.09
C ARG A 98 4.64 0.96 2.36
N PRO A 99 5.08 1.46 3.51
CA PRO A 99 4.95 0.76 4.78
C PRO A 99 3.49 0.65 5.22
N VAL A 100 3.25 -0.27 6.15
CA VAL A 100 2.05 -0.29 6.98
C VAL A 100 2.37 0.31 8.35
N PHE A 101 1.36 0.87 8.99
CA PHE A 101 1.47 1.46 10.32
C PHE A 101 0.65 0.62 11.30
N VAL A 102 1.23 0.27 12.43
CA VAL A 102 0.56 -0.51 13.49
C VAL A 102 0.58 0.28 14.77
N MET A 103 -0.57 0.46 15.38
CA MET A 103 -0.79 1.31 16.55
C MET A 103 -1.73 0.63 17.56
N GLY A 104 -1.79 1.21 18.76
CA GLY A 104 -2.67 0.76 19.84
C GLY A 104 -2.03 -0.37 20.66
N GLU A 105 -2.81 -1.36 21.07
CA GLU A 105 -2.44 -2.42 22.01
C GLU A 105 -1.58 -3.51 21.34
N VAL A 106 -0.39 -3.12 20.89
CA VAL A 106 0.66 -4.00 20.34
C VAL A 106 1.97 -3.78 21.08
N GLY A 107 2.87 -4.76 21.03
CA GLY A 107 4.12 -4.70 21.75
C GLY A 107 5.03 -3.54 21.34
N ARG A 108 5.07 -3.19 20.07
CA ARG A 108 5.88 -2.09 19.51
C ARG A 108 5.11 -1.36 18.42
N PRO A 109 4.32 -0.33 18.75
CA PRO A 109 3.68 0.51 17.75
C PRO A 109 4.72 1.17 16.83
N GLY A 110 4.41 1.26 15.53
CA GLY A 110 5.35 1.86 14.58
C GLY A 110 5.04 1.56 13.12
N GLN A 111 6.03 1.83 12.30
CA GLN A 111 6.01 1.63 10.86
C GLN A 111 6.72 0.32 10.50
N TYR A 112 6.10 -0.49 9.63
CA TYR A 112 6.61 -1.81 9.25
C TYR A 112 6.58 -2.01 7.74
N SER A 113 7.50 -2.80 7.23
CA SER A 113 7.53 -3.14 5.80
C SER A 113 6.29 -3.96 5.42
N TYR A 114 5.66 -3.57 4.33
CA TYR A 114 4.56 -4.33 3.74
C TYR A 114 5.11 -5.46 2.88
N VAL A 115 4.43 -6.60 2.95
CA VAL A 115 4.66 -7.75 2.07
C VAL A 115 3.33 -8.13 1.41
N PRO A 116 3.27 -8.34 0.08
CA PRO A 116 2.06 -8.78 -0.59
C PRO A 116 1.42 -10.02 0.07
N GLY A 117 0.11 -9.99 0.29
CA GLY A 117 -0.61 -11.05 0.99
C GLY A 117 -0.57 -10.98 2.52
N MET A 118 0.07 -9.97 3.10
CA MET A 118 0.10 -9.76 4.55
C MET A 118 -1.31 -9.58 5.09
N THR A 119 -1.59 -10.21 6.24
CA THR A 119 -2.82 -9.99 7.01
C THR A 119 -2.58 -9.02 8.17
N ALA A 120 -3.66 -8.51 8.76
CA ALA A 120 -3.55 -7.68 9.94
C ALA A 120 -2.88 -8.42 11.11
N GLN A 121 -3.13 -9.73 11.25
CA GLN A 121 -2.46 -10.58 12.24
C GLN A 121 -0.95 -10.67 12.02
N ASN A 122 -0.51 -10.79 10.75
CA ASN A 122 0.93 -10.77 10.44
C ASN A 122 1.57 -9.44 10.83
N ALA A 123 0.90 -8.32 10.51
CA ALA A 123 1.38 -6.99 10.88
C ALA A 123 1.48 -6.81 12.40
N VAL A 124 0.49 -7.27 13.16
CA VAL A 124 0.52 -7.26 14.62
C VAL A 124 1.66 -8.14 15.16
N ALA A 125 1.88 -9.32 14.57
CA ALA A 125 2.95 -10.24 15.00
C ALA A 125 4.34 -9.59 14.88
N ILE A 126 4.64 -8.94 13.75
CA ILE A 126 5.91 -8.20 13.58
C ILE A 126 6.00 -6.96 14.48
N ALA A 127 4.88 -6.38 14.86
CA ALA A 127 4.80 -5.30 15.85
C ALA A 127 4.96 -5.78 17.30
N GLY A 128 5.41 -7.00 17.51
CA GLY A 128 5.66 -7.56 18.84
C GLY A 128 4.46 -8.25 19.48
N GLY A 129 3.42 -8.53 18.68
CA GLY A 129 2.20 -9.22 19.13
C GLY A 129 1.21 -8.31 19.86
N PHE A 130 0.11 -8.89 20.28
CA PHE A 130 -0.91 -8.22 21.10
C PHE A 130 -0.45 -8.04 22.53
N THR A 131 -0.79 -6.90 23.14
CA THR A 131 -0.62 -6.75 24.60
C THR A 131 -1.68 -7.57 25.34
N SER A 132 -1.50 -7.70 26.66
CA SER A 132 -2.50 -8.39 27.51
C SER A 132 -3.86 -7.71 27.55
N ARG A 133 -3.93 -6.44 27.16
CA ARG A 133 -5.17 -5.65 27.13
C ARG A 133 -5.80 -5.57 25.74
N ALA A 134 -5.15 -6.13 24.73
CA ALA A 134 -5.60 -6.03 23.35
C ALA A 134 -6.90 -6.77 23.08
N ASN A 135 -7.73 -6.21 22.21
CA ASN A 135 -8.77 -6.95 21.53
C ASN A 135 -8.12 -7.79 20.42
N GLN A 136 -8.20 -9.12 20.55
CA GLN A 136 -7.58 -10.07 19.62
C GLN A 136 -8.53 -10.58 18.54
N LYS A 137 -9.77 -10.13 18.53
CA LYS A 137 -10.81 -10.59 17.57
C LYS A 137 -10.91 -9.66 16.37
N ASP A 138 -10.96 -8.38 16.64
CA ASP A 138 -11.13 -7.34 15.63
C ASP A 138 -10.22 -6.13 15.90
N LEU A 139 -10.01 -5.36 14.86
CA LEU A 139 -9.18 -4.15 14.85
C LEU A 139 -9.75 -3.16 13.83
N ASP A 140 -9.27 -1.94 13.86
CA ASP A 140 -9.64 -0.96 12.84
C ASP A 140 -8.54 -0.89 11.79
N VAL A 141 -8.95 -0.90 10.52
CA VAL A 141 -8.08 -0.66 9.38
C VAL A 141 -8.48 0.66 8.74
N THR A 142 -7.51 1.56 8.61
CA THR A 142 -7.66 2.79 7.85
C THR A 142 -6.92 2.65 6.53
N ARG A 143 -7.63 2.84 5.43
CA ARG A 143 -7.13 2.66 4.06
C ARG A 143 -7.52 3.83 3.19
N LYS A 144 -6.61 4.23 2.30
CA LYS A 144 -6.90 5.22 1.25
C LYS A 144 -7.39 4.50 -0.01
N ILE A 145 -8.62 4.75 -0.40
CA ILE A 145 -9.25 4.19 -1.62
C ILE A 145 -9.71 5.35 -2.49
N ASN A 146 -9.23 5.42 -3.71
CA ASN A 146 -9.59 6.48 -4.68
C ASN A 146 -9.45 7.91 -4.09
N GLY A 147 -8.39 8.14 -3.32
CA GLY A 147 -8.12 9.43 -2.68
C GLY A 147 -8.88 9.69 -1.38
N GLN A 148 -9.86 8.85 -1.02
CA GLN A 148 -10.62 8.96 0.24
C GLN A 148 -10.00 8.07 1.32
N VAL A 149 -9.95 8.58 2.53
CA VAL A 149 -9.50 7.84 3.71
C VAL A 149 -10.72 7.21 4.37
N ILE A 150 -10.75 5.89 4.44
CA ILE A 150 -11.85 5.11 4.99
C ILE A 150 -11.32 4.27 6.15
N THR A 151 -12.01 4.33 7.28
CA THR A 151 -11.71 3.48 8.45
C THR A 151 -12.87 2.51 8.66
N GLY A 152 -12.56 1.24 8.83
CA GLY A 152 -13.56 0.22 9.10
C GLY A 152 -13.02 -0.85 10.05
N ARG A 153 -13.95 -1.45 10.80
CA ARG A 153 -13.65 -2.59 11.69
C ARG A 153 -13.48 -3.86 10.86
N SER A 154 -12.40 -4.54 11.09
CA SER A 154 -12.01 -5.75 10.36
C SER A 154 -11.56 -6.83 11.33
N THR A 155 -11.64 -8.08 10.90
CA THR A 155 -11.06 -9.20 11.64
C THR A 155 -9.55 -9.23 11.49
N VAL A 156 -8.86 -9.91 12.39
CA VAL A 156 -7.39 -10.07 12.32
C VAL A 156 -6.91 -10.81 11.06
N SER A 157 -7.77 -11.59 10.41
CA SER A 157 -7.49 -12.28 9.15
C SER A 157 -7.62 -11.41 7.91
N THR A 158 -8.06 -10.16 8.04
CA THR A 158 -8.21 -9.24 6.91
C THR A 158 -6.86 -8.99 6.24
N THR A 159 -6.82 -9.11 4.91
CA THR A 159 -5.66 -8.73 4.11
C THR A 159 -5.45 -7.23 4.16
N VAL A 160 -4.27 -6.82 4.56
CA VAL A 160 -3.84 -5.41 4.55
C VAL A 160 -3.17 -5.05 3.24
N MET A 161 -3.12 -3.77 2.95
CA MET A 161 -2.48 -3.22 1.76
C MET A 161 -1.35 -2.26 2.16
N ALA A 162 -0.44 -2.03 1.24
CA ALA A 162 0.60 -1.01 1.42
C ALA A 162 -0.03 0.35 1.71
N GLY A 163 0.45 1.01 2.77
CA GLY A 163 -0.07 2.28 3.24
C GLY A 163 -1.22 2.20 4.23
N ASP A 164 -1.70 1.00 4.60
CA ASP A 164 -2.75 0.85 5.62
C ASP A 164 -2.23 1.23 7.01
N THR A 165 -3.13 1.76 7.82
CA THR A 165 -2.93 1.92 9.26
C THR A 165 -3.83 0.94 10.00
N ILE A 166 -3.23 0.13 10.86
CA ILE A 166 -3.88 -0.89 11.68
C ILE A 166 -3.90 -0.38 13.11
N TYR A 167 -5.08 -0.26 13.69
CA TYR A 167 -5.25 0.15 15.07
C TYR A 167 -5.84 -0.99 15.90
N VAL A 168 -5.06 -1.49 16.84
CA VAL A 168 -5.47 -2.54 17.79
C VAL A 168 -6.07 -1.87 19.01
N ARG A 169 -7.35 -2.11 19.23
CA ARG A 169 -8.09 -1.55 20.37
C ARG A 169 -7.80 -2.31 21.66
N GLU A 170 -8.03 -1.63 22.76
CA GLU A 170 -8.17 -2.28 24.05
C GLU A 170 -9.45 -3.13 24.08
N ARG A 171 -9.41 -4.31 24.71
CA ARG A 171 -10.62 -5.09 24.95
C ARG A 171 -11.48 -4.41 26.01
N LEU A 172 -12.74 -4.27 25.72
CA LEU A 172 -13.76 -3.94 26.72
C LEU A 172 -14.07 -5.22 27.49
N PHE A 173 -14.20 -5.12 28.77
CA PHE A 173 -14.41 -6.24 29.71
C PHE A 173 -15.54 -7.18 29.30
#